data_b24c13a6f68a346ba4b8ebd9dada5e23
#
_entry.id   b24c13a6f68a346ba4b8ebd9dada5e23
#
_cell.length_a   1.000
_cell.length_b   1.000
_cell.length_c   1.000
_cell.angle_alpha   90.00
_cell.angle_beta   90.00
_cell.angle_gamma   90.00
#
_symmetry.space_group_name_H-M   'P 1'
#
loop_
_entity.id
_entity.type
_entity.pdbx_description
1 polymer ?
#
loop_
_entity_poly.entity_id
_entity_poly.type
_entity_poly.pdbx_seq_one_letter_code
_entity_poly.pdbx_strand_id
1 'polypeptide(L)'
;MKTYEILVKKQVIRDLNEIRDFIIENNSESLADKYVTSLLSEIQSLKYLAGIFKSTNYNIAKNYHSKAKLLITKNKKWYIVFHVYKGNVVVDKIMAAKLMKN
;
A
#
# COMPACT_ATOMS: atom_id res chain seq x y z
N MET A 1 -21.41 5.82 8.25
CA MET A 1 -20.17 5.11 7.94
C MET A 1 -18.96 6.03 8.12
N LYS A 2 -17.97 5.57 8.83
CA LYS A 2 -16.76 6.37 9.04
C LYS A 2 -15.87 6.32 7.80
N THR A 3 -15.42 7.48 7.36
CA THR A 3 -14.47 7.61 6.25
C THR A 3 -13.19 8.25 6.73
N TYR A 4 -12.10 8.00 6.00
CA TYR A 4 -10.77 8.51 6.32
C TYR A 4 -10.24 9.32 5.15
N GLU A 5 -9.39 10.29 5.44
CA GLU A 5 -8.59 10.93 4.41
C GLU A 5 -7.35 10.08 4.16
N ILE A 6 -6.93 9.99 2.90
CA ILE A 6 -5.75 9.19 2.52
C ILE A 6 -4.56 10.12 2.33
N LEU A 7 -3.51 9.88 3.11
CA LEU A 7 -2.24 10.58 2.98
C LEU A 7 -1.19 9.56 2.53
N VAL A 8 -0.47 9.88 1.48
CA VAL A 8 0.51 8.98 0.89
C VAL A 8 1.89 9.59 1.06
N LYS A 9 2.80 8.86 1.72
CA LYS A 9 4.18 9.33 1.91
C LYS A 9 4.93 9.36 0.58
N LYS A 10 5.90 10.24 0.46
CA LYS A 10 6.73 10.37 -0.75
C LYS A 10 7.38 9.05 -1.15
N GLN A 11 7.78 8.25 -0.17
CA GLN A 11 8.38 6.94 -0.43
C GLN A 11 7.42 6.03 -1.20
N VAL A 12 6.12 6.10 -0.91
CA VAL A 12 5.12 5.28 -1.60
C VAL A 12 5.01 5.71 -3.08
N ILE A 13 5.09 7.01 -3.34
CA ILE A 13 5.09 7.51 -4.71
C ILE A 13 6.30 6.98 -5.47
N ARG A 14 7.47 6.96 -4.83
CA ARG A 14 8.67 6.34 -5.41
C ARG A 14 8.48 4.86 -5.67
N ASP A 15 7.87 4.15 -4.72
CA ASP A 15 7.58 2.72 -4.88
C ASP A 15 6.69 2.47 -6.11
N LEU A 16 5.66 3.29 -6.27
CA LEU A 16 4.75 3.18 -7.43
C LEU A 16 5.49 3.46 -8.73
N ASN A 17 6.35 4.47 -8.75
CA ASN A 17 7.14 4.79 -9.94
C ASN A 17 8.12 3.67 -10.30
N GLU A 18 8.76 3.07 -9.31
CA GLU A 18 9.66 1.93 -9.53
C GLU A 18 8.91 0.73 -10.10
N ILE A 19 7.72 0.44 -9.57
CA ILE A 19 6.87 -0.64 -10.09
C ILE A 19 6.48 -0.34 -11.53
N ARG A 20 6.09 0.90 -11.82
CA ARG A 20 5.71 1.32 -13.16
C ARG A 20 6.87 1.14 -14.15
N ASP A 21 8.04 1.63 -13.77
CA ASP A 21 9.24 1.55 -14.63
C ASP A 21 9.61 0.10 -14.93
N PHE A 22 9.56 -0.76 -13.92
CA PHE A 22 9.82 -2.19 -14.09
C PHE A 22 8.86 -2.82 -15.11
N ILE A 23 7.57 -2.49 -15.01
CA ILE A 23 6.58 -3.05 -15.93
C ILE A 23 6.78 -2.52 -17.35
N ILE A 24 7.11 -1.25 -17.51
CA ILE A 24 7.40 -0.67 -18.82
C ILE A 24 8.58 -1.39 -19.47
N GLU A 25 9.66 -1.62 -18.72
CA GLU A 25 10.85 -2.30 -19.24
C GLU A 25 10.57 -3.72 -19.73
N ASN A 26 9.65 -4.41 -19.05
CA ASN A 26 9.40 -5.83 -19.32
C ASN A 26 8.14 -6.10 -20.14
N ASN A 27 7.29 -5.10 -20.33
CA ASN A 27 6.01 -5.25 -20.99
C ASN A 27 5.67 -4.01 -21.82
N SER A 28 4.68 -3.24 -21.38
CA SER A 28 4.23 -2.06 -22.10
C SER A 28 3.82 -0.95 -21.15
N GLU A 29 3.83 0.28 -21.64
CA GLU A 29 3.35 1.42 -20.89
C GLU A 29 1.86 1.29 -20.54
N SER A 30 1.05 0.80 -21.47
CA SER A 30 -0.38 0.58 -21.24
C SER A 30 -0.62 -0.39 -20.09
N LEU A 31 0.12 -1.49 -20.04
CA LEU A 31 0.01 -2.46 -18.97
C LEU A 31 0.47 -1.87 -17.63
N ALA A 32 1.55 -1.10 -17.66
CA ALA A 32 2.06 -0.42 -16.46
C ALA A 32 1.03 0.54 -15.89
N ASP A 33 0.37 1.33 -16.74
CA ASP A 33 -0.66 2.27 -16.30
C ASP A 33 -1.84 1.56 -15.65
N LYS A 34 -2.30 0.46 -16.24
CA LYS A 34 -3.37 -0.36 -15.67
C LYS A 34 -2.98 -0.93 -14.32
N TYR A 35 -1.75 -1.40 -14.20
CA TYR A 35 -1.25 -2.01 -12.98
C TYR A 35 -1.20 -0.98 -11.83
N VAL A 36 -0.61 0.18 -12.09
CA VAL A 36 -0.50 1.25 -11.09
C VAL A 36 -1.88 1.78 -10.71
N THR A 37 -2.78 1.95 -11.69
CA THR A 37 -4.16 2.37 -11.42
C THR A 37 -4.86 1.38 -10.49
N SER A 38 -4.63 0.08 -10.69
CA SER A 38 -5.19 -0.95 -9.82
C SER A 38 -4.67 -0.83 -8.39
N LEU A 39 -3.36 -0.60 -8.22
CA LEU A 39 -2.78 -0.39 -6.89
C LEU A 39 -3.36 0.85 -6.21
N LEU A 40 -3.51 1.95 -6.96
CA LEU A 40 -4.11 3.17 -6.43
C LEU A 40 -5.56 2.96 -6.01
N SER A 41 -6.32 2.17 -6.76
CA SER A 41 -7.69 1.82 -6.38
C SER A 41 -7.74 1.09 -5.05
N GLU A 42 -6.81 0.18 -4.81
CA GLU A 42 -6.75 -0.55 -3.55
C GLU A 42 -6.38 0.38 -2.39
N ILE A 43 -5.46 1.30 -2.62
CA ILE A 43 -5.13 2.33 -1.62
C ILE A 43 -6.37 3.17 -1.30
N GLN A 44 -7.10 3.61 -2.33
CA GLN A 44 -8.31 4.42 -2.14
C GLN A 44 -9.41 3.68 -1.39
N SER A 45 -9.47 2.35 -1.49
CA SER A 45 -10.46 1.57 -0.75
C SER A 45 -10.30 1.72 0.76
N LEU A 46 -9.12 2.08 1.23
CA LEU A 46 -8.85 2.30 2.65
C LEU A 46 -9.64 3.48 3.22
N LYS A 47 -10.14 4.37 2.36
CA LYS A 47 -11.03 5.44 2.78
C LYS A 47 -12.22 4.90 3.58
N TYR A 48 -12.71 3.73 3.21
CA TYR A 48 -13.86 3.10 3.85
C TYR A 48 -13.49 1.90 4.72
N LEU A 49 -12.40 1.22 4.39
CA LEU A 49 -12.08 -0.08 4.98
C LEU A 49 -11.01 -0.04 6.07
N ALA A 50 -10.27 1.06 6.21
CA ALA A 50 -9.12 1.11 7.11
C ALA A 50 -9.46 0.69 8.55
N GLY A 51 -10.64 1.06 9.03
CA GLY A 51 -11.05 0.79 10.41
C GLY A 51 -11.25 -0.68 10.75
N ILE A 52 -11.46 -1.54 9.74
CA ILE A 52 -11.67 -2.97 9.99
C ILE A 52 -10.38 -3.76 10.08
N PHE A 53 -9.25 -3.17 9.70
CA PHE A 53 -7.95 -3.84 9.74
C PHE A 53 -7.38 -3.76 11.15
N LYS A 54 -6.83 -4.88 11.62
CA LYS A 54 -6.11 -4.93 12.89
C LYS A 54 -4.63 -4.64 12.67
N SER A 55 -3.94 -4.18 13.73
CA SER A 55 -2.50 -3.99 13.66
C SER A 55 -1.80 -5.33 13.43
N THR A 56 -0.77 -5.31 12.59
CA THR A 56 0.00 -6.50 12.27
C THR A 56 1.05 -6.80 13.34
N ASN A 57 1.47 -8.07 13.40
CA ASN A 57 2.59 -8.50 14.23
C ASN A 57 3.89 -8.62 13.43
N TYR A 58 3.88 -8.35 12.13
CA TYR A 58 5.10 -8.41 11.33
C TYR A 58 6.08 -7.30 11.70
N ASN A 59 7.30 -7.67 12.09
CA ASN A 59 8.31 -6.71 12.53
C ASN A 59 8.70 -5.71 11.45
N ILE A 60 8.79 -6.16 10.19
CA ILE A 60 9.12 -5.29 9.07
C ILE A 60 8.11 -4.16 8.95
N ALA A 61 6.81 -4.47 9.07
CA ALA A 61 5.77 -3.44 9.02
C ALA A 61 5.84 -2.50 10.22
N LYS A 62 6.12 -3.03 11.41
CA LYS A 62 6.23 -2.24 12.63
C LYS A 62 7.39 -1.25 12.59
N ASN A 63 8.39 -1.47 11.73
CA ASN A 63 9.47 -0.51 11.54
C ASN A 63 8.96 0.82 10.96
N TYR A 64 7.81 0.81 10.28
CA TYR A 64 7.21 2.02 9.73
C TYR A 64 6.30 2.71 10.74
N HIS A 65 5.60 1.93 11.56
CA HIS A 65 4.76 2.47 12.63
C HIS A 65 4.41 1.34 13.60
N SER A 66 4.39 1.63 14.91
CA SER A 66 4.12 0.63 15.94
C SER A 66 2.74 -0.02 15.80
N LYS A 67 1.77 0.72 15.24
CA LYS A 67 0.41 0.23 15.01
C LYS A 67 0.13 0.00 13.53
N ALA A 68 1.17 -0.36 12.77
CA ALA A 68 1.04 -0.62 11.34
C ALA A 68 -0.01 -1.69 11.05
N LYS A 69 -0.71 -1.48 9.95
CA LYS A 69 -1.69 -2.40 9.39
C LYS A 69 -1.26 -2.79 7.99
N LEU A 70 -1.73 -3.93 7.52
CA LEU A 70 -1.37 -4.43 6.20
C LEU A 70 -2.61 -4.71 5.37
N LEU A 71 -2.59 -4.22 4.13
CA LEU A 71 -3.52 -4.64 3.10
C LEU A 71 -2.72 -5.43 2.07
N ILE A 72 -3.10 -6.70 1.85
CA ILE A 72 -2.51 -7.45 0.75
C ILE A 72 -3.30 -7.15 -0.52
N THR A 73 -2.61 -6.87 -1.62
CA THR A 73 -3.27 -6.58 -2.89
C THR A 73 -3.99 -7.82 -3.43
N LYS A 74 -4.97 -7.60 -4.34
CA LYS A 74 -5.77 -8.68 -4.91
C LYS A 74 -4.93 -9.73 -5.62
N ASN A 75 -3.83 -9.31 -6.27
CA ASN A 75 -2.91 -10.24 -6.94
C ASN A 75 -1.95 -10.92 -5.97
N LYS A 76 -2.01 -10.59 -4.67
CA LYS A 76 -1.19 -11.15 -3.59
C LYS A 76 0.31 -10.92 -3.75
N LYS A 77 0.72 -9.98 -4.60
CA LYS A 77 2.14 -9.67 -4.83
C LYS A 77 2.68 -8.57 -3.96
N TRP A 78 1.81 -7.73 -3.39
CA TRP A 78 2.22 -6.55 -2.66
C TRP A 78 1.48 -6.42 -1.34
N TYR A 79 2.18 -5.87 -0.35
CA TYR A 79 1.55 -5.38 0.88
C TYR A 79 1.59 -3.86 0.86
N ILE A 80 0.46 -3.27 1.24
CA ILE A 80 0.37 -1.84 1.49
C ILE A 80 0.42 -1.68 3.01
N VAL A 81 1.50 -1.07 3.49
CA VAL A 81 1.71 -0.81 4.93
C VAL A 81 1.12 0.56 5.23
N PHE A 82 0.22 0.62 6.19
CA PHE A 82 -0.42 1.87 6.55
C PHE A 82 -0.73 1.90 8.04
N HIS A 83 -1.03 3.09 8.56
CA HIS A 83 -1.57 3.25 9.90
C HIS A 83 -2.65 4.32 9.89
N VAL A 84 -3.46 4.35 10.94
CA VAL A 84 -4.53 5.33 11.08
C VAL A 84 -4.12 6.32 12.16
N TYR A 85 -4.22 7.61 11.86
CA TYR A 85 -3.89 8.67 12.79
C TYR A 85 -4.87 9.84 12.65
N LYS A 86 -5.63 10.10 13.70
CA LYS A 86 -6.58 11.25 13.76
C LYS A 86 -7.49 11.35 12.53
N GLY A 87 -8.11 10.24 12.16
CA GLY A 87 -9.04 10.21 11.02
C GLY A 87 -8.38 10.12 9.66
N ASN A 88 -7.07 10.03 9.61
CA ASN A 88 -6.31 9.86 8.37
C ASN A 88 -5.77 8.45 8.25
N VAL A 89 -5.76 7.94 7.03
CA VAL A 89 -4.98 6.77 6.67
C VAL A 89 -3.65 7.29 6.13
N VAL A 90 -2.56 6.92 6.78
CA VAL A 90 -1.23 7.27 6.30
C VAL A 90 -0.62 6.02 5.65
N VAL A 91 -0.40 6.07 4.36
CA VAL A 91 0.23 4.97 3.63
C VAL A 91 1.74 5.14 3.74
N ASP A 92 2.39 4.17 4.38
CA ASP A 92 3.81 4.24 4.74
C ASP A 92 4.73 3.62 3.70
N LYS A 93 4.30 2.50 3.08
CA LYS A 93 5.15 1.74 2.18
C LYS A 93 4.32 0.78 1.34
N ILE A 94 4.78 0.55 0.11
CA ILE A 94 4.34 -0.59 -0.70
C ILE A 94 5.55 -1.51 -0.82
N MET A 95 5.41 -2.77 -0.43
CA MET A 95 6.51 -3.71 -0.51
C MET A 95 6.06 -5.06 -1.05
N ALA A 96 6.99 -5.75 -1.68
CA ALA A 96 6.70 -7.07 -2.21
C ALA A 96 6.30 -8.02 -1.08
N ALA A 97 5.22 -8.77 -1.29
CA ALA A 97 4.70 -9.67 -0.27
C ALA A 97 5.75 -10.71 0.17
N LYS A 98 6.61 -11.14 -0.77
CA LYS A 98 7.68 -12.11 -0.47
C LYS A 98 8.71 -11.59 0.53
N LEU A 99 8.78 -10.26 0.73
CA LEU A 99 9.72 -9.65 1.68
C LEU A 99 9.13 -9.52 3.08
N MET A 100 7.81 -9.74 3.23
CA MET A 100 7.13 -9.58 4.50
C MET A 100 7.33 -10.85 5.34
N LYS A 101 8.26 -10.77 6.28
CA LYS A 101 8.59 -11.86 7.18
C LYS A 101 8.63 -11.36 8.62
N ASN A 102 8.35 -12.25 9.52
CA ASN A 102 8.51 -12.00 10.95
C ASN A 102 9.96 -12.11 11.36
#